data_bf8b66841e3b7cb325c33f1df546c699
#
_entry.id   bf8b66841e3b7cb325c33f1df546c699
#
_cell.length_a   1.000
_cell.length_b   1.000
_cell.length_c   1.000
_cell.angle_alpha   90.00
_cell.angle_beta   90.00
_cell.angle_gamma   90.00
#
_symmetry.space_group_name_H-M   'P 1'
#
loop_
_entity.id
_entity.type
_entity.pdbx_description
1 polymer ?
#
loop_
_entity_poly.entity_id
_entity_poly.type
_entity_poly.pdbx_seq_one_letter_code
_entity_poly.pdbx_strand_id
1 'polypeptide(L)'
;MCGGCKWQHIGYETQLQYKQQQVTDTLQRIGKVQMPAVQPILGSPSQTYYRNKLEFTFSFMGWLTEEQIKDETAQYDRRVLGFHTPARFDKIIDINHCWLQPDPSNQIRLAIRDYARENMLRFGNIIKQTGLLRN
;
A
#
# COMPACT_ATOMS: atom_id res chain seq x y z
N MET A 1 -3.14 2.06 -8.25
CA MET A 1 -2.78 3.42 -7.81
C MET A 1 -2.19 3.46 -6.39
N CYS A 2 -2.60 2.58 -5.46
CA CYS A 2 -2.02 2.47 -4.12
C CYS A 2 -0.59 1.88 -4.19
N GLY A 3 0.38 2.51 -3.51
CA GLY A 3 1.78 2.06 -3.49
C GLY A 3 2.08 0.92 -2.53
N GLY A 4 1.10 0.44 -1.75
CA GLY A 4 1.28 -0.65 -0.80
C GLY A 4 1.48 -2.03 -1.43
N CYS A 5 1.02 -2.22 -2.67
CA CYS A 5 1.13 -3.49 -3.41
C CYS A 5 1.63 -3.23 -4.83
N LYS A 6 2.73 -3.90 -5.23
CA LYS A 6 3.31 -3.71 -6.57
C LYS A 6 2.64 -4.55 -7.65
N TRP A 7 2.12 -5.73 -7.31
CA TRP A 7 1.67 -6.74 -8.27
C TRP A 7 0.15 -7.02 -8.19
N GLN A 8 -0.61 -6.17 -7.55
CA GLN A 8 -2.06 -6.38 -7.35
C GLN A 8 -2.86 -6.48 -8.67
N HIS A 9 -2.33 -5.91 -9.75
CA HIS A 9 -2.92 -5.94 -11.09
C HIS A 9 -2.55 -7.19 -11.90
N ILE A 10 -1.69 -8.07 -11.37
CA ILE A 10 -1.22 -9.29 -12.04
C ILE A 10 -1.97 -10.48 -11.44
N GLY A 11 -2.49 -11.38 -12.30
CA GLY A 11 -3.12 -12.62 -11.85
C GLY A 11 -2.17 -13.48 -11.01
N TYR A 12 -2.70 -14.19 -10.02
CA TYR A 12 -1.90 -14.89 -9.02
C TYR A 12 -0.98 -15.96 -9.61
N GLU A 13 -1.47 -16.74 -10.57
CA GLU A 13 -0.67 -17.75 -11.26
C GLU A 13 0.56 -17.13 -11.95
N THR A 14 0.37 -15.99 -12.59
CA THR A 14 1.48 -15.25 -13.21
C THR A 14 2.46 -14.71 -12.17
N GLN A 15 1.96 -14.28 -11.01
CA GLN A 15 2.84 -13.89 -9.90
C GLN A 15 3.69 -15.05 -9.41
N LEU A 16 3.14 -16.25 -9.31
CA LEU A 16 3.87 -17.46 -8.93
C LEU A 16 4.96 -17.79 -9.97
N GLN A 17 4.60 -17.78 -11.26
CA GLN A 17 5.57 -18.01 -12.34
C GLN A 17 6.74 -17.03 -12.28
N TYR A 18 6.46 -15.75 -12.15
CA TYR A 18 7.51 -14.72 -12.06
C TYR A 18 8.39 -14.88 -10.82
N LYS A 19 7.80 -15.21 -9.68
CA LYS A 19 8.57 -15.46 -8.45
C LYS A 19 9.49 -16.67 -8.59
N GLN A 20 8.99 -17.76 -9.15
CA GLN A 20 9.82 -18.94 -9.40
C GLN A 20 10.95 -18.63 -10.38
N GLN A 21 10.63 -17.96 -11.48
CA GLN A 21 11.63 -17.55 -12.46
C GLN A 21 12.70 -16.65 -11.84
N GLN A 22 12.29 -15.66 -11.05
CA GLN A 22 13.23 -14.75 -10.37
C GLN A 22 14.20 -15.50 -9.45
N VAL A 23 13.71 -16.47 -8.67
CA VAL A 23 14.57 -17.27 -7.78
C VAL A 23 15.54 -18.10 -8.60
N THR A 24 15.06 -18.79 -9.63
CA THR A 24 15.87 -19.62 -10.51
C THR A 24 16.96 -18.80 -11.20
N ASP A 25 16.59 -17.68 -11.82
CA ASP A 25 17.54 -16.78 -12.50
C ASP A 25 18.57 -16.20 -11.52
N THR A 26 18.14 -15.80 -10.33
CA THR A 26 19.05 -15.25 -9.33
C THR A 26 20.10 -16.27 -8.89
N LEU A 27 19.70 -17.50 -8.61
CA LEU A 27 20.61 -18.54 -8.18
C LEU A 27 21.54 -19.02 -9.31
N GLN A 28 21.01 -19.22 -10.50
CA GLN A 28 21.80 -19.72 -11.64
C GLN A 28 22.70 -18.66 -12.25
N ARG A 29 22.17 -17.45 -12.55
CA ARG A 29 22.90 -16.42 -13.31
C ARG A 29 23.76 -15.55 -12.41
N ILE A 30 23.24 -15.13 -11.25
CA ILE A 30 23.97 -14.25 -10.34
C ILE A 30 24.81 -15.08 -9.37
N GLY A 31 24.17 -16.03 -8.69
CA GLY A 31 24.83 -16.91 -7.73
C GLY A 31 25.74 -17.96 -8.34
N LYS A 32 25.60 -18.24 -9.64
CA LYS A 32 26.33 -19.30 -10.38
C LYS A 32 26.28 -20.66 -9.68
N VAL A 33 25.16 -20.92 -9.00
CA VAL A 33 24.93 -22.16 -8.25
C VAL A 33 24.46 -23.24 -9.23
N GLN A 34 25.12 -24.40 -9.21
CA GLN A 34 24.60 -25.59 -9.88
C GLN A 34 23.44 -26.14 -9.06
N MET A 35 22.22 -25.99 -9.58
CA MET A 35 21.02 -26.38 -8.88
C MET A 35 20.47 -27.71 -9.41
N PRO A 36 19.92 -28.57 -8.54
CA PRO A 36 19.06 -29.67 -8.98
C PRO A 36 17.78 -29.13 -9.62
N ALA A 37 16.94 -30.02 -10.14
CA ALA A 37 15.63 -29.61 -10.66
C ALA A 37 14.83 -28.87 -9.58
N VAL A 38 14.44 -27.62 -9.88
CA VAL A 38 13.67 -26.78 -8.96
C VAL A 38 12.22 -27.28 -8.94
N GLN A 39 11.72 -27.58 -7.77
CA GLN A 39 10.32 -27.95 -7.58
C GLN A 39 9.40 -26.75 -7.90
N PRO A 40 8.17 -27.02 -8.39
CA PRO A 40 7.20 -25.96 -8.58
C PRO A 40 6.96 -25.15 -7.32
N ILE A 41 6.81 -23.83 -7.47
CA ILE A 41 6.52 -22.93 -6.34
C ILE A 41 5.22 -23.34 -5.64
N LEU A 42 5.25 -23.39 -4.34
CA LEU A 42 4.05 -23.62 -3.53
C LEU A 42 3.26 -22.31 -3.41
N GLY A 43 2.04 -22.30 -3.93
CA GLY A 43 1.12 -21.17 -3.79
C GLY A 43 0.50 -21.06 -2.41
N SER A 44 0.11 -19.84 -2.03
CA SER A 44 -0.67 -19.61 -0.81
C SER A 44 -2.13 -20.01 -1.03
N PRO A 45 -2.79 -20.64 -0.06
CA PRO A 45 -4.22 -20.93 -0.13
C PRO A 45 -5.09 -19.66 -0.06
N SER A 46 -4.55 -18.57 0.51
CA SER A 46 -5.22 -17.26 0.56
C SER A 46 -4.36 -16.19 -0.11
N GLN A 47 -4.98 -15.41 -1.00
CA GLN A 47 -4.33 -14.33 -1.74
C GLN A 47 -4.52 -12.96 -1.08
N THR A 48 -5.43 -12.88 -0.11
CA THR A 48 -5.80 -11.67 0.63
C THR A 48 -5.73 -11.92 2.13
N TYR A 49 -5.72 -10.86 2.92
CA TYR A 49 -5.81 -10.88 4.38
C TYR A 49 -4.74 -11.72 5.09
N TYR A 50 -3.54 -11.74 4.53
CA TYR A 50 -2.43 -12.55 5.04
C TYR A 50 -1.40 -11.77 5.88
N ARG A 51 -1.53 -10.44 5.97
CA ARG A 51 -0.58 -9.60 6.72
C ARG A 51 -1.03 -9.35 8.15
N ASN A 52 -0.08 -9.47 9.08
CA ASN A 52 -0.28 -9.15 10.50
C ASN A 52 0.14 -7.72 10.85
N LYS A 53 1.03 -7.12 10.06
CA LYS A 53 1.54 -5.77 10.29
C LYS A 53 1.42 -4.94 9.01
N LEU A 54 0.82 -3.75 9.15
CA LEU A 54 0.81 -2.68 8.15
C LEU A 54 1.12 -1.36 8.84
N GLU A 55 1.81 -0.48 8.13
CA GLU A 55 2.09 0.88 8.57
C GLU A 55 1.37 1.84 7.62
N PHE A 56 0.46 2.62 8.17
CA PHE A 56 -0.27 3.66 7.44
C PHE A 56 0.24 5.03 7.84
N THR A 57 0.33 5.93 6.88
CA THR A 57 0.85 7.27 7.09
C THR A 57 -0.28 8.29 7.14
N PHE A 58 -0.30 9.10 8.19
CA PHE A 58 -1.12 10.31 8.25
C PHE A 58 -0.48 11.43 7.44
N SER A 59 -1.26 12.06 6.58
CA SER A 59 -0.77 13.21 5.79
C SER A 59 -1.87 14.22 5.55
N PHE A 60 -1.52 15.51 5.57
CA PHE A 60 -2.39 16.58 5.09
C PHE A 60 -2.25 16.81 3.57
N MET A 61 -1.38 16.05 2.90
CA MET A 61 -1.11 16.12 1.47
C MET A 61 -1.67 14.91 0.72
N GLY A 62 -2.94 14.58 0.98
CA GLY A 62 -3.65 13.49 0.31
C GLY A 62 -3.58 13.63 -1.22
N TRP A 63 -3.44 12.49 -1.88
CA TRP A 63 -3.53 12.39 -3.34
C TRP A 63 -4.98 12.63 -3.78
N LEU A 64 -5.16 13.44 -4.79
CA LEU A 64 -6.44 13.61 -5.49
C LEU A 64 -6.41 12.84 -6.81
N THR A 65 -7.52 12.22 -7.17
CA THR A 65 -7.68 11.60 -8.48
C THR A 65 -7.85 12.67 -9.56
N GLU A 66 -7.69 12.30 -10.83
CA GLU A 66 -7.92 13.24 -11.94
C GLU A 66 -9.35 13.79 -11.96
N GLU A 67 -10.32 12.97 -11.57
CA GLU A 67 -11.73 13.38 -11.46
C GLU A 67 -11.90 14.43 -10.36
N GLN A 68 -11.27 14.20 -9.19
CA GLN A 68 -11.29 15.14 -8.07
C GLN A 68 -10.57 16.46 -8.39
N ILE A 69 -9.52 16.41 -9.22
CA ILE A 69 -8.80 17.62 -9.64
C ILE A 69 -9.62 18.44 -10.63
N LYS A 70 -10.39 17.77 -11.50
CA LYS A 70 -11.26 18.43 -12.50
C LYS A 70 -12.53 19.00 -11.89
N ASP A 71 -12.93 18.54 -10.73
CA ASP A 71 -14.11 19.04 -10.01
C ASP A 71 -13.75 20.30 -9.21
N GLU A 72 -13.88 21.45 -9.86
CA GLU A 72 -13.61 22.76 -9.25
C GLU A 72 -14.68 23.17 -8.22
N THR A 73 -15.80 22.43 -8.13
CA THR A 73 -16.92 22.76 -7.25
C THR A 73 -16.81 22.12 -5.88
N ALA A 74 -16.08 21.03 -5.74
CA ALA A 74 -15.93 20.27 -4.50
C ALA A 74 -14.61 20.58 -3.77
N GLN A 75 -14.72 20.85 -2.48
CA GLN A 75 -13.56 20.96 -1.59
C GLN A 75 -13.28 19.59 -0.96
N TYR A 76 -12.20 18.94 -1.40
CA TYR A 76 -11.80 17.63 -0.87
C TYR A 76 -10.89 17.78 0.37
N ASP A 77 -11.25 17.09 1.45
CA ASP A 77 -10.38 17.00 2.63
C ASP A 77 -9.13 16.19 2.28
N ARG A 78 -7.98 16.85 2.31
CA ARG A 78 -6.68 16.24 2.00
C ARG A 78 -5.98 15.65 3.22
N ARG A 79 -6.64 15.63 4.38
CA ARG A 79 -6.16 14.95 5.58
C ARG A 79 -6.49 13.46 5.46
N VAL A 80 -5.50 12.65 5.19
CA VAL A 80 -5.65 11.25 4.79
C VAL A 80 -4.85 10.31 5.69
N LEU A 81 -5.29 9.05 5.75
CA LEU A 81 -4.57 7.95 6.39
C LEU A 81 -4.49 6.77 5.42
N GLY A 82 -3.30 6.51 4.89
CA GLY A 82 -3.14 5.49 3.87
C GLY A 82 -1.70 5.19 3.50
N PHE A 83 -1.47 4.83 2.25
CA PHE A 83 -0.16 4.49 1.72
C PHE A 83 0.38 5.56 0.76
N HIS A 84 1.69 5.62 0.65
CA HIS A 84 2.36 6.44 -0.36
C HIS A 84 1.95 6.01 -1.77
N THR A 85 1.83 6.98 -2.67
CA THR A 85 1.69 6.69 -4.11
C THR A 85 3.03 6.19 -4.67
N PRO A 86 3.02 5.34 -5.71
CA PRO A 86 4.25 4.96 -6.38
C PRO A 86 5.02 6.19 -6.86
N ALA A 87 6.33 6.17 -6.66
CA ALA A 87 7.27 7.23 -7.06
C ALA A 87 7.06 8.62 -6.42
N ARG A 88 6.14 8.78 -5.46
CA ARG A 88 5.87 10.05 -4.77
C ARG A 88 5.84 9.85 -3.26
N PHE A 89 6.97 10.07 -2.61
CA PHE A 89 7.09 9.91 -1.15
C PHE A 89 6.25 10.91 -0.35
N ASP A 90 5.93 12.05 -0.94
CA ASP A 90 5.20 13.15 -0.31
C ASP A 90 3.66 13.04 -0.42
N LYS A 91 3.16 12.08 -1.21
CA LYS A 91 1.73 11.93 -1.48
C LYS A 91 1.18 10.62 -0.93
N ILE A 92 0.11 10.75 -0.17
CA ILE A 92 -0.59 9.62 0.45
C ILE A 92 -1.96 9.46 -0.20
N ILE A 93 -2.26 8.23 -0.60
CA ILE A 93 -3.61 7.85 -1.04
C ILE A 93 -4.46 7.50 0.19
N ASP A 94 -5.62 8.14 0.29
CA ASP A 94 -6.66 7.71 1.21
C ASP A 94 -7.34 6.47 0.66
N ILE A 95 -7.28 5.37 1.39
CA ILE A 95 -7.88 4.10 0.97
C ILE A 95 -9.02 3.72 1.90
N ASN A 96 -10.15 3.33 1.34
CA ASN A 96 -11.28 2.88 2.13
C ASN A 96 -11.16 1.42 2.53
N HIS A 97 -10.54 0.60 1.69
CA HIS A 97 -10.35 -0.83 1.97
C HIS A 97 -8.94 -1.29 1.58
N CYS A 98 -8.30 -2.04 2.47
CA CYS A 98 -7.01 -2.71 2.23
C CYS A 98 -7.22 -4.23 2.27
N TRP A 99 -6.85 -4.91 1.20
CA TRP A 99 -6.98 -6.37 1.08
C TRP A 99 -5.84 -7.15 1.77
N LEU A 100 -4.93 -6.47 2.45
CA LEU A 100 -3.79 -7.12 3.11
C LEU A 100 -4.13 -7.58 4.54
N GLN A 101 -5.02 -6.86 5.23
CA GLN A 101 -5.51 -7.24 6.56
C GLN A 101 -7.03 -7.38 6.54
N PRO A 102 -7.60 -8.34 7.28
CA PRO A 102 -9.03 -8.51 7.38
C PRO A 102 -9.67 -7.36 8.17
N ASP A 103 -10.98 -7.21 8.07
CA ASP A 103 -11.73 -6.47 9.05
C ASP A 103 -11.64 -7.19 10.42
N PRO A 104 -11.49 -6.46 11.54
CA PRO A 104 -11.79 -5.02 11.72
C PRO A 104 -10.67 -4.02 11.42
N SER A 105 -9.51 -4.43 10.88
CA SER A 105 -8.38 -3.52 10.64
C SER A 105 -8.77 -2.29 9.80
N ASN A 106 -9.54 -2.50 8.73
CA ASN A 106 -10.03 -1.40 7.90
C ASN A 106 -10.96 -0.47 8.69
N GLN A 107 -11.86 -1.04 9.50
CA GLN A 107 -12.80 -0.27 10.32
C GLN A 107 -12.08 0.57 11.37
N ILE A 108 -11.09 -0.01 12.06
CA ILE A 108 -10.26 0.70 13.06
C ILE A 108 -9.52 1.86 12.40
N ARG A 109 -8.87 1.63 11.26
CA ARG A 109 -8.14 2.66 10.52
C ARG A 109 -9.05 3.82 10.10
N LEU A 110 -10.22 3.51 9.56
CA LEU A 110 -11.19 4.54 9.15
C LEU A 110 -11.71 5.32 10.36
N ALA A 111 -12.06 4.65 11.45
CA ALA A 111 -12.50 5.30 12.68
C ALA A 111 -11.44 6.25 13.25
N ILE A 112 -10.16 5.83 13.27
CA ILE A 112 -9.05 6.68 13.72
C ILE A 112 -8.88 7.90 12.79
N ARG A 113 -8.96 7.72 11.48
CA ARG A 113 -8.88 8.81 10.51
C ARG A 113 -9.99 9.83 10.73
N ASP A 114 -11.22 9.35 10.85
CA ASP A 114 -12.40 10.18 10.95
C ASP A 114 -12.43 10.93 12.29
N TYR A 115 -12.09 10.25 13.40
CA TYR A 115 -11.88 10.89 14.70
C TYR A 115 -10.83 12.01 14.64
N ALA A 116 -9.71 11.76 13.96
CA ALA A 116 -8.64 12.74 13.81
C ALA A 116 -9.10 13.97 12.99
N ARG A 117 -9.93 13.78 11.98
CA ARG A 117 -10.54 14.86 11.18
C ARG A 117 -11.53 15.69 11.99
N GLU A 118 -12.44 15.03 12.69
CA GLU A 118 -13.49 15.66 13.51
C GLU A 118 -12.89 16.50 14.66
N ASN A 119 -11.85 15.98 15.30
CA ASN A 119 -11.17 16.67 16.40
C ASN A 119 -10.05 17.60 15.92
N MET A 120 -9.96 17.89 14.63
CA MET A 120 -8.98 18.80 14.02
C MET A 120 -7.53 18.52 14.43
N LEU A 121 -7.19 17.26 14.64
CA LEU A 121 -5.81 16.86 14.97
C LEU A 121 -4.87 17.17 13.80
N ARG A 122 -3.65 17.57 14.12
CA ARG A 122 -2.67 17.95 13.09
C ARG A 122 -2.06 16.71 12.43
N PHE A 123 -2.43 16.49 11.17
CA PHE A 123 -1.86 15.44 10.31
C PHE A 123 -0.41 15.77 9.91
N GLY A 124 0.35 14.74 9.62
CA GLY A 124 1.76 14.84 9.32
C GLY A 124 2.06 15.64 8.05
N ASN A 125 3.10 16.45 8.13
CA ASN A 125 3.77 17.02 6.97
C ASN A 125 5.07 16.26 6.73
N ILE A 126 5.09 15.41 5.72
CA ILE A 126 6.22 14.52 5.44
C ILE A 126 7.47 15.34 5.05
N ILE A 127 7.29 16.43 4.31
CA ILE A 127 8.39 17.29 3.85
C ILE A 127 9.01 18.06 5.02
N LYS A 128 8.17 18.72 5.84
CA LYS A 128 8.62 19.53 6.97
C LYS A 128 8.85 18.73 8.25
N GLN A 129 8.51 17.45 8.25
CA GLN A 129 8.58 16.55 9.40
C GLN A 129 7.85 17.10 10.66
N THR A 130 6.73 17.77 10.44
CA THR A 130 5.88 18.35 11.47
C THR A 130 4.52 17.65 11.50
N GLY A 131 3.74 17.89 12.53
CA GLY A 131 2.42 17.29 12.75
C GLY A 131 2.42 16.40 13.99
N LEU A 132 1.23 16.22 14.58
CA LEU A 132 1.03 15.35 15.75
C LEU A 132 0.95 13.88 15.31
N LEU A 133 0.15 13.61 14.28
CA LEU A 133 -0.09 12.27 13.75
C LEU A 133 0.82 12.03 12.53
N ARG A 134 1.61 10.95 12.56
CA ARG A 134 2.55 10.61 11.47
C ARG A 134 2.31 9.20 10.93
N ASN A 135 2.62 8.16 11.71
CA ASN A 135 2.45 6.72 11.38
C ASN A 135 1.75 6.01 12.52
#